data_a6e056085e285fc62efe52a8484c4e3e
#
_entry.id   a6e056085e285fc62efe52a8484c4e3e
#
_cell.length_a   1.000
_cell.length_b   1.000
_cell.length_c   1.000
_cell.angle_alpha   90.00
_cell.angle_beta   90.00
_cell.angle_gamma   90.00
#
_symmetry.space_group_name_H-M   'P 1'
#
loop_
_entity.id
_entity.type
_entity.pdbx_description
1 polymer ?
#
loop_
_entity_poly.entity_id
_entity_poly.type
_entity_poly.pdbx_seq_one_letter_code
_entity_poly.pdbx_strand_id
1 'polypeptide(L)'
;MPWILILDSKLYLFFSFDQLSTTMEQFATTLSELAHKLARILSEKMGYKSKYFRETCLPNTCYLRMNRYPACPLSPQVFGLMPHTDSDFLTILHQDEIGGLQLIRDGKWISVKPNPQALIINIGDLFQAWSNGVYKSVEHRVVTNKAKERFSTAFFLCPSYDTEIRSCFEPPVYRRFTFREFRQQVQEDVKNFGYKVGLPRFLVSSH
;
A
#
# COMPACT_ATOMS: atom_id res chain seq x y z
N MET A 1 4.73 -19.55 9.96
CA MET A 1 5.41 -18.23 9.99
C MET A 1 5.09 -17.50 8.71
N PRO A 2 4.31 -16.45 8.73
CA PRO A 2 3.93 -15.82 7.47
C PRO A 2 4.26 -14.33 7.33
N TRP A 3 5.20 -13.77 8.10
CA TRP A 3 5.55 -12.37 7.95
C TRP A 3 6.95 -12.24 7.37
N ILE A 4 7.06 -11.64 6.17
CA ILE A 4 8.36 -11.30 5.57
C ILE A 4 8.81 -9.99 6.19
N LEU A 5 9.80 -10.06 7.09
CA LEU A 5 10.46 -8.91 7.67
C LEU A 5 11.71 -8.59 6.87
N ILE A 6 11.73 -7.41 6.23
CA ILE A 6 12.97 -6.89 5.61
C ILE A 6 13.58 -5.91 6.62
N LEU A 7 14.57 -6.39 7.38
CA LEU A 7 15.36 -5.55 8.30
C LEU A 7 16.66 -5.09 7.62
N ASP A 8 16.93 -3.81 7.68
CA ASP A 8 18.28 -3.30 7.38
C ASP A 8 19.21 -3.60 8.56
N SER A 9 20.43 -4.07 8.26
CA SER A 9 21.38 -4.74 9.17
C SER A 9 22.00 -3.86 10.28
N LYS A 10 21.48 -2.67 10.58
CA LYS A 10 22.06 -1.72 11.55
C LYS A 10 21.15 -1.30 12.70
N LEU A 11 20.03 -1.98 12.92
CA LEU A 11 19.18 -1.67 14.07
C LEU A 11 19.65 -2.49 15.29
N TYR A 12 20.50 -1.92 16.14
CA TYR A 12 20.79 -2.47 17.48
C TYR A 12 19.56 -2.23 18.36
N LEU A 13 18.74 -3.27 18.53
CA LEU A 13 17.59 -3.24 19.44
C LEU A 13 17.98 -3.89 20.76
N PHE A 14 17.76 -3.18 21.86
CA PHE A 14 17.87 -3.68 23.24
C PHE A 14 16.73 -4.66 23.63
N PHE A 15 15.92 -5.08 22.69
CA PHE A 15 14.84 -6.04 22.90
C PHE A 15 15.27 -7.44 22.48
N SER A 16 14.81 -8.45 23.22
CA SER A 16 14.97 -9.83 22.75
C SER A 16 14.22 -9.99 21.41
N PHE A 17 14.73 -10.85 20.53
CA PHE A 17 14.10 -11.14 19.24
C PHE A 17 12.62 -11.55 19.41
N ASP A 18 12.31 -12.28 20.47
CA ASP A 18 10.95 -12.74 20.79
C ASP A 18 10.02 -11.56 21.15
N GLN A 19 10.50 -10.58 21.91
CA GLN A 19 9.70 -9.39 22.26
C GLN A 19 9.39 -8.54 21.02
N LEU A 20 10.37 -8.36 20.13
CA LEU A 20 10.17 -7.64 18.89
C LEU A 20 9.16 -8.38 18.00
N SER A 21 9.31 -9.69 17.81
CA SER A 21 8.41 -10.53 17.03
C SER A 21 6.97 -10.43 17.56
N THR A 22 6.78 -10.60 18.86
CA THR A 22 5.46 -10.52 19.50
C THR A 22 4.82 -9.14 19.31
N THR A 23 5.58 -8.06 19.50
CA THR A 23 5.08 -6.69 19.31
C THR A 23 4.66 -6.44 17.86
N MET A 24 5.47 -6.92 16.90
CA MET A 24 5.16 -6.77 15.49
C MET A 24 3.94 -7.58 15.07
N GLU A 25 3.78 -8.80 15.58
CA GLU A 25 2.59 -9.63 15.33
C GLU A 25 1.32 -8.98 15.88
N GLN A 26 1.36 -8.46 17.10
CA GLN A 26 0.23 -7.72 17.69
C GLN A 26 -0.12 -6.48 16.89
N PHE A 27 0.88 -5.71 16.48
CA PHE A 27 0.68 -4.52 15.67
C PHE A 27 0.08 -4.87 14.30
N ALA A 28 0.62 -5.86 13.61
CA ALA A 28 0.12 -6.32 12.31
C ALA A 28 -1.31 -6.87 12.41
N THR A 29 -1.64 -7.61 13.48
CA THR A 29 -2.99 -8.13 13.73
C THR A 29 -3.98 -6.99 13.93
N THR A 30 -3.63 -5.99 14.75
CA THR A 30 -4.48 -4.81 14.99
C THR A 30 -4.73 -4.03 13.70
N LEU A 31 -3.69 -3.82 12.88
CA LEU A 31 -3.83 -3.13 11.58
C LEU A 31 -4.63 -3.96 10.57
N SER A 32 -4.50 -5.28 10.59
CA SER A 32 -5.32 -6.18 9.76
C SER A 32 -6.81 -6.05 10.08
N GLU A 33 -7.18 -6.08 11.35
CA GLU A 33 -8.57 -5.89 11.78
C GLU A 33 -9.11 -4.51 11.37
N LEU A 34 -8.32 -3.46 11.54
CA LEU A 34 -8.68 -2.11 11.11
C LEU A 34 -8.88 -2.05 9.59
N ALA A 35 -7.95 -2.63 8.80
CA ALA A 35 -8.04 -2.66 7.34
C ALA A 35 -9.29 -3.38 6.85
N HIS A 36 -9.61 -4.54 7.42
CA HIS A 36 -10.85 -5.27 7.12
C HIS A 36 -12.11 -4.46 7.47
N LYS A 37 -12.10 -3.79 8.61
CA LYS A 37 -13.22 -2.92 9.02
C LYS A 37 -13.40 -1.75 8.06
N LEU A 38 -12.32 -1.10 7.65
CA LEU A 38 -12.33 0.00 6.68
C LEU A 38 -12.82 -0.48 5.30
N ALA A 39 -12.28 -1.58 4.78
CA ALA A 39 -12.70 -2.15 3.51
C ALA A 39 -14.20 -2.50 3.51
N ARG A 40 -14.72 -3.05 4.62
CA ARG A 40 -16.14 -3.30 4.81
C ARG A 40 -16.97 -2.02 4.78
N ILE A 41 -16.57 -0.99 5.54
CA ILE A 41 -17.30 0.30 5.58
C ILE A 41 -17.33 0.95 4.18
N LEU A 42 -16.22 0.94 3.46
CA LEU A 42 -16.14 1.50 2.11
C LEU A 42 -17.03 0.73 1.13
N SER A 43 -17.07 -0.60 1.21
CA SER A 43 -17.95 -1.42 0.37
C SER A 43 -19.43 -1.21 0.68
N GLU A 44 -19.79 -1.12 1.96
CA GLU A 44 -21.16 -0.84 2.41
C GLU A 44 -21.67 0.53 1.95
N LYS A 45 -20.80 1.55 1.91
CA LYS A 45 -21.13 2.88 1.36
C LYS A 45 -21.45 2.84 -0.14
N MET A 46 -20.94 1.84 -0.86
CA MET A 46 -21.27 1.59 -2.27
C MET A 46 -22.52 0.69 -2.43
N GLY A 47 -23.21 0.33 -1.34
CA GLY A 47 -24.35 -0.59 -1.35
C GLY A 47 -23.93 -2.07 -1.41
N TYR A 48 -22.66 -2.39 -1.29
CA TYR A 48 -22.13 -3.74 -1.43
C TYR A 48 -21.89 -4.37 -0.05
N LYS A 49 -22.80 -5.23 0.40
CA LYS A 49 -22.62 -6.04 1.63
C LYS A 49 -21.88 -7.32 1.26
N SER A 50 -20.57 -7.36 1.43
CA SER A 50 -19.74 -8.50 1.05
C SER A 50 -18.76 -8.89 2.15
N LYS A 51 -18.54 -10.18 2.29
CA LYS A 51 -17.43 -10.74 3.08
C LYS A 51 -16.14 -10.87 2.26
N TYR A 52 -16.16 -10.43 1.00
CA TYR A 52 -15.10 -10.60 0.00
C TYR A 52 -13.69 -10.32 0.56
N PHE A 53 -13.47 -9.15 1.18
CA PHE A 53 -12.15 -8.81 1.71
C PHE A 53 -11.71 -9.75 2.84
N ARG A 54 -12.65 -10.20 3.70
CA ARG A 54 -12.30 -11.12 4.80
C ARG A 54 -12.04 -12.55 4.30
N GLU A 55 -12.66 -12.95 3.21
CA GLU A 55 -12.51 -14.28 2.62
C GLU A 55 -11.27 -14.37 1.73
N THR A 56 -10.85 -13.26 1.11
CA THR A 56 -9.75 -13.21 0.15
C THR A 56 -8.43 -12.68 0.71
N CYS A 57 -8.48 -11.80 1.73
CA CYS A 57 -7.29 -11.23 2.37
C CYS A 57 -6.99 -11.96 3.67
N LEU A 58 -6.21 -13.03 3.59
CA LEU A 58 -5.83 -13.84 4.73
C LEU A 58 -4.57 -13.27 5.42
N PRO A 59 -4.32 -13.58 6.70
CA PRO A 59 -3.13 -13.09 7.40
C PRO A 59 -1.81 -13.39 6.70
N ASN A 60 -1.71 -14.52 6.00
CA ASN A 60 -0.52 -14.96 5.27
C ASN A 60 -0.35 -14.30 3.89
N THR A 61 -1.30 -13.49 3.44
CA THR A 61 -1.22 -12.76 2.16
C THR A 61 -0.97 -11.27 2.37
N CYS A 62 -1.30 -10.77 3.56
CA CYS A 62 -1.00 -9.40 3.98
C CYS A 62 0.43 -9.30 4.49
N TYR A 63 1.01 -8.11 4.46
CA TYR A 63 2.37 -7.91 4.95
C TYR A 63 2.57 -6.54 5.62
N LEU A 64 3.56 -6.49 6.50
CA LEU A 64 4.05 -5.29 7.15
C LEU A 64 5.41 -4.92 6.55
N ARG A 65 5.59 -3.64 6.20
CA ARG A 65 6.85 -3.12 5.69
C ARG A 65 7.33 -1.96 6.55
N MET A 66 8.55 -2.08 7.04
CA MET A 66 9.24 -0.99 7.74
C MET A 66 10.23 -0.33 6.79
N ASN A 67 10.19 1.00 6.72
CA ASN A 67 11.06 1.78 5.86
C ASN A 67 11.91 2.73 6.72
N ARG A 68 13.20 2.78 6.40
CA ARG A 68 14.15 3.76 6.89
C ARG A 68 14.67 4.58 5.72
N TYR A 69 14.56 5.88 5.82
CA TYR A 69 15.05 6.83 4.83
C TYR A 69 16.16 7.66 5.48
N PRO A 70 17.44 7.37 5.21
CA PRO A 70 18.55 8.12 5.75
C PRO A 70 18.49 9.61 5.39
N ALA A 71 19.09 10.47 6.22
CA ALA A 71 19.31 11.87 5.86
C ALA A 71 20.09 11.96 4.57
N CYS A 72 19.66 12.85 3.66
CA CYS A 72 20.30 13.02 2.35
C CYS A 72 20.55 14.50 2.08
N PRO A 73 21.82 14.95 2.01
CA PRO A 73 22.15 16.33 1.72
C PRO A 73 21.62 16.86 0.39
N LEU A 74 21.36 15.95 -0.58
CA LEU A 74 20.80 16.28 -1.90
C LEU A 74 19.28 16.40 -1.92
N SER A 75 18.60 16.29 -0.76
CA SER A 75 17.16 16.51 -0.66
C SER A 75 16.80 17.97 -1.06
N PRO A 76 15.70 18.22 -1.77
CA PRO A 76 14.63 17.29 -2.19
C PRO A 76 14.82 16.66 -3.58
N GLN A 77 16.00 16.74 -4.20
CA GLN A 77 16.25 16.19 -5.54
C GLN A 77 16.30 14.65 -5.57
N VAL A 78 16.47 14.03 -4.39
CA VAL A 78 16.52 12.56 -4.25
C VAL A 78 15.26 12.05 -3.58
N PHE A 79 14.61 11.09 -4.22
CA PHE A 79 13.46 10.41 -3.64
C PHE A 79 13.90 9.31 -2.68
N GLY A 80 13.27 9.25 -1.52
CA GLY A 80 13.34 8.09 -0.64
C GLY A 80 12.52 6.93 -1.19
N LEU A 81 11.40 7.26 -1.85
CA LEU A 81 10.57 6.31 -2.61
C LEU A 81 10.02 7.01 -3.84
N MET A 82 10.24 6.40 -4.99
CA MET A 82 9.79 6.94 -6.29
C MET A 82 8.27 7.04 -6.36
N PRO A 83 7.74 7.95 -7.21
CA PRO A 83 6.31 8.03 -7.48
C PRO A 83 5.73 6.66 -7.87
N HIS A 84 4.65 6.26 -7.20
CA HIS A 84 3.94 5.00 -7.44
C HIS A 84 2.54 5.01 -6.83
N THR A 85 1.73 4.05 -7.23
CA THR A 85 0.50 3.66 -6.55
C THR A 85 0.72 2.34 -5.81
N ASP A 86 -0.05 2.07 -4.76
CA ASP A 86 0.03 0.79 -4.03
C ASP A 86 -0.67 -0.33 -4.81
N SER A 87 -0.14 -1.56 -4.73
CA SER A 87 -0.61 -2.73 -5.48
C SER A 87 -1.46 -3.67 -4.62
N ASP A 88 -2.22 -3.13 -3.69
CA ASP A 88 -3.07 -3.83 -2.73
C ASP A 88 -4.51 -3.30 -2.76
N PHE A 89 -5.34 -3.72 -1.79
CA PHE A 89 -6.63 -3.09 -1.57
C PHE A 89 -6.51 -1.82 -0.74
N LEU A 90 -5.84 -1.88 0.41
CA LEU A 90 -5.66 -0.75 1.33
C LEU A 90 -4.27 -0.79 1.95
N THR A 91 -3.62 0.36 2.01
CA THR A 91 -2.42 0.59 2.81
C THR A 91 -2.77 1.37 4.05
N ILE A 92 -2.30 0.91 5.22
CA ILE A 92 -2.35 1.67 6.48
C ILE A 92 -0.92 2.03 6.86
N LEU A 93 -0.61 3.32 6.83
CA LEU A 93 0.73 3.85 7.05
C LEU A 93 0.80 4.62 8.37
N HIS A 94 1.77 4.28 9.20
CA HIS A 94 2.26 5.09 10.30
C HIS A 94 3.60 5.72 9.92
N GLN A 95 3.83 6.99 10.27
CA GLN A 95 5.10 7.69 10.06
C GLN A 95 5.47 8.51 11.30
N ASP A 96 6.77 8.79 11.40
CA ASP A 96 7.33 9.69 12.41
C ASP A 96 6.98 11.18 12.13
N GLU A 97 7.59 12.09 12.91
CA GLU A 97 7.40 13.54 12.81
C GLU A 97 8.20 14.21 11.68
N ILE A 98 9.04 13.49 10.96
CA ILE A 98 9.98 14.08 9.98
C ILE A 98 9.27 14.48 8.68
N GLY A 99 8.23 13.76 8.29
CA GLY A 99 7.52 14.04 7.04
C GLY A 99 8.22 13.51 5.80
N GLY A 100 7.89 14.08 4.63
CA GLY A 100 8.44 13.68 3.33
C GLY A 100 7.47 12.90 2.44
N LEU A 101 6.36 12.38 2.97
CA LEU A 101 5.30 11.81 2.15
C LEU A 101 4.60 12.91 1.35
N GLN A 102 4.45 12.70 0.06
CA GLN A 102 3.72 13.58 -0.86
C GLN A 102 2.71 12.76 -1.66
N LEU A 103 1.54 13.33 -1.86
CA LEU A 103 0.45 12.79 -2.68
C LEU A 103 0.23 13.70 -3.89
N ILE A 104 -0.13 13.13 -5.04
CA ILE A 104 -0.54 13.92 -6.18
C ILE A 104 -2.04 14.27 -6.05
N ARG A 105 -2.36 15.56 -6.22
CA ARG A 105 -3.73 16.04 -6.28
C ARG A 105 -3.80 17.17 -7.31
N ASP A 106 -4.71 17.04 -8.25
CA ASP A 106 -4.92 18.02 -9.34
C ASP A 106 -3.59 18.36 -10.08
N GLY A 107 -2.78 17.32 -10.35
CA GLY A 107 -1.48 17.41 -11.01
C GLY A 107 -0.35 18.04 -10.17
N LYS A 108 -0.58 18.31 -8.87
CA LYS A 108 0.40 18.91 -7.96
C LYS A 108 0.75 17.96 -6.82
N TRP A 109 2.04 17.95 -6.45
CA TRP A 109 2.52 17.23 -5.28
C TRP A 109 2.22 18.01 -4.01
N ILE A 110 1.42 17.42 -3.12
CA ILE A 110 1.02 17.99 -1.84
C ILE A 110 1.70 17.20 -0.73
N SER A 111 2.42 17.89 0.15
CA SER A 111 3.06 17.26 1.31
C SER A 111 2.03 16.91 2.38
N VAL A 112 2.09 15.68 2.88
CA VAL A 112 1.31 15.25 4.04
C VAL A 112 2.00 15.75 5.29
N LYS A 113 1.31 16.58 6.07
CA LYS A 113 1.82 17.05 7.36
C LYS A 113 2.01 15.83 8.29
N PRO A 114 3.20 15.62 8.83
CA PRO A 114 3.44 14.49 9.70
C PRO A 114 2.67 14.63 11.02
N ASN A 115 2.11 13.51 11.46
CA ASN A 115 1.49 13.38 12.78
C ASN A 115 1.73 11.95 13.28
N PRO A 116 2.64 11.75 14.25
CA PRO A 116 2.96 10.42 14.79
C PRO A 116 1.79 9.74 15.51
N GLN A 117 0.74 10.48 15.84
CA GLN A 117 -0.46 9.93 16.49
C GLN A 117 -1.57 9.58 15.49
N ALA A 118 -1.31 9.72 14.18
CA ALA A 118 -2.30 9.44 13.14
C ALA A 118 -1.84 8.31 12.21
N LEU A 119 -2.81 7.60 11.67
CA LEU A 119 -2.63 6.65 10.57
C LEU A 119 -3.09 7.29 9.26
N ILE A 120 -2.35 7.03 8.20
CA ILE A 120 -2.69 7.44 6.83
C ILE A 120 -3.24 6.22 6.13
N ILE A 121 -4.41 6.38 5.49
CA ILE A 121 -5.09 5.28 4.78
C ILE A 121 -5.06 5.61 3.29
N ASN A 122 -4.43 4.73 2.50
CA ASN A 122 -4.41 4.82 1.04
C ASN A 122 -5.28 3.73 0.42
N ILE A 123 -6.04 4.11 -0.59
CA ILE A 123 -6.68 3.17 -1.51
C ILE A 123 -5.60 2.63 -2.44
N GLY A 124 -5.53 1.31 -2.59
CA GLY A 124 -4.65 0.66 -3.55
C GLY A 124 -5.34 0.34 -4.89
N ASP A 125 -4.55 -0.08 -5.86
CA ASP A 125 -5.01 -0.36 -7.23
C ASP A 125 -6.09 -1.44 -7.27
N LEU A 126 -5.97 -2.48 -6.44
CA LEU A 126 -6.98 -3.54 -6.42
C LEU A 126 -8.33 -3.05 -5.91
N PHE A 127 -8.35 -2.13 -4.94
CA PHE A 127 -9.60 -1.53 -4.50
C PHE A 127 -10.19 -0.61 -5.57
N GLN A 128 -9.36 0.14 -6.28
CA GLN A 128 -9.81 0.95 -7.42
C GLN A 128 -10.44 0.05 -8.50
N ALA A 129 -9.80 -1.05 -8.86
CA ALA A 129 -10.36 -1.97 -9.86
C ALA A 129 -11.66 -2.61 -9.38
N TRP A 130 -11.69 -3.11 -8.15
CA TRP A 130 -12.87 -3.74 -7.55
C TRP A 130 -14.06 -2.75 -7.44
N SER A 131 -13.79 -1.52 -7.00
CA SER A 131 -14.81 -0.48 -6.88
C SER A 131 -15.21 0.17 -8.22
N ASN A 132 -14.73 -0.35 -9.34
CA ASN A 132 -14.95 0.22 -10.68
C ASN A 132 -14.49 1.67 -10.81
N GLY A 133 -13.45 2.05 -10.08
CA GLY A 133 -12.91 3.40 -10.09
C GLY A 133 -13.66 4.42 -9.22
N VAL A 134 -14.64 3.99 -8.42
CA VAL A 134 -15.31 4.86 -7.43
C VAL A 134 -14.30 5.38 -6.41
N TYR A 135 -13.48 4.50 -5.87
CA TYR A 135 -12.35 4.86 -5.04
C TYR A 135 -11.07 4.84 -5.87
N LYS A 136 -10.29 5.90 -5.80
CA LYS A 136 -9.08 6.06 -6.61
C LYS A 136 -7.83 5.71 -5.81
N SER A 137 -6.95 4.93 -6.40
CA SER A 137 -5.58 4.75 -5.93
C SER A 137 -4.79 6.03 -6.21
N VAL A 138 -4.16 6.58 -5.18
CA VAL A 138 -3.46 7.87 -5.26
C VAL A 138 -1.98 7.63 -5.47
N GLU A 139 -1.42 8.25 -6.52
CA GLU A 139 0.01 8.27 -6.72
C GLU A 139 0.68 9.08 -5.61
N HIS A 140 1.71 8.50 -5.02
CA HIS A 140 2.45 9.09 -3.92
C HIS A 140 3.94 8.79 -4.02
N ARG A 141 4.74 9.57 -3.29
CA ARG A 141 6.19 9.44 -3.22
C ARG A 141 6.72 9.86 -1.85
N VAL A 142 7.97 9.54 -1.57
CA VAL A 142 8.67 10.03 -0.39
C VAL A 142 9.90 10.82 -0.84
N VAL A 143 10.00 12.07 -0.37
CA VAL A 143 11.23 12.87 -0.48
C VAL A 143 12.05 12.69 0.79
N THR A 144 13.37 12.65 0.65
CA THR A 144 14.28 12.54 1.79
C THR A 144 14.33 13.86 2.57
N ASN A 145 14.86 13.83 3.79
CA ASN A 145 15.17 15.01 4.58
C ASN A 145 16.70 15.27 4.57
N LYS A 146 17.11 16.53 4.57
CA LYS A 146 18.54 16.88 4.50
C LYS A 146 19.33 16.49 5.76
N ALA A 147 18.71 16.60 6.92
CA ALA A 147 19.40 16.54 8.21
C ALA A 147 18.96 15.39 9.09
N LYS A 148 17.76 14.84 8.88
CA LYS A 148 17.17 13.82 9.74
C LYS A 148 16.76 12.61 8.93
N GLU A 149 16.94 11.44 9.50
CA GLU A 149 16.39 10.21 8.96
C GLU A 149 14.90 10.11 9.29
N ARG A 150 14.15 9.41 8.45
CA ARG A 150 12.71 9.19 8.59
C ARG A 150 12.41 7.70 8.67
N PHE A 151 11.47 7.36 9.54
CA PHE A 151 10.92 6.01 9.66
C PHE A 151 9.44 5.97 9.33
N SER A 152 9.00 4.89 8.72
CA SER A 152 7.58 4.61 8.52
C SER A 152 7.33 3.12 8.50
N THR A 153 6.12 2.74 8.92
CA THR A 153 5.65 1.35 8.91
C THR A 153 4.33 1.30 8.15
N ALA A 154 4.24 0.44 7.15
CA ALA A 154 3.06 0.28 6.32
C ALA A 154 2.53 -1.16 6.40
N PHE A 155 1.23 -1.31 6.63
CA PHE A 155 0.49 -2.56 6.50
C PHE A 155 -0.29 -2.55 5.18
N PHE A 156 -0.22 -3.67 4.44
CA PHE A 156 -0.85 -3.84 3.14
C PHE A 156 -1.90 -4.95 3.19
N LEU A 157 -3.15 -4.60 2.93
CA LEU A 157 -4.26 -5.55 2.82
C LEU A 157 -4.27 -6.18 1.44
N CYS A 158 -3.67 -7.35 1.30
CA CYS A 158 -3.52 -8.05 0.04
C CYS A 158 -4.36 -9.33 0.00
N PRO A 159 -4.96 -9.67 -1.16
CA PRO A 159 -5.62 -10.95 -1.34
C PRO A 159 -4.62 -12.09 -1.61
N SER A 160 -5.11 -13.32 -1.63
CA SER A 160 -4.36 -14.47 -2.14
C SER A 160 -4.01 -14.27 -3.62
N TYR A 161 -2.89 -14.82 -4.08
CA TYR A 161 -2.41 -14.64 -5.46
C TYR A 161 -3.43 -15.05 -6.53
N ASP A 162 -4.20 -16.09 -6.29
CA ASP A 162 -5.19 -16.62 -7.24
C ASP A 162 -6.59 -16.00 -7.08
N THR A 163 -6.72 -15.01 -6.19
CA THR A 163 -7.95 -14.24 -6.04
C THR A 163 -8.25 -13.46 -7.31
N GLU A 164 -9.44 -13.68 -7.88
CA GLU A 164 -9.93 -12.90 -9.01
C GLU A 164 -10.39 -11.51 -8.54
N ILE A 165 -9.84 -10.49 -9.17
CA ILE A 165 -10.26 -9.10 -9.01
C ILE A 165 -11.21 -8.79 -10.15
N ARG A 166 -12.45 -8.46 -9.81
CA ARG A 166 -13.49 -8.06 -10.75
C ARG A 166 -14.25 -6.85 -10.20
N SER A 167 -14.75 -6.04 -11.12
CA SER A 167 -15.61 -4.91 -10.76
C SER A 167 -16.86 -5.39 -10.01
N CYS A 168 -17.26 -4.62 -8.98
CA CYS A 168 -18.55 -4.80 -8.32
C CYS A 168 -19.71 -4.11 -9.05
N PHE A 169 -19.44 -3.38 -10.13
CA PHE A 169 -20.42 -2.69 -10.99
C PHE A 169 -20.25 -3.04 -12.45
N GLU A 170 -21.34 -2.88 -13.24
CA GLU A 170 -21.37 -3.03 -14.69
C GLU A 170 -21.76 -1.68 -15.35
N PRO A 171 -21.21 -1.34 -16.51
CA PRO A 171 -20.14 -2.06 -17.23
C PRO A 171 -18.79 -1.87 -16.51
N PRO A 172 -17.89 -2.89 -16.58
CA PRO A 172 -16.62 -2.82 -15.90
C PRO A 172 -15.64 -1.89 -16.65
N VAL A 173 -14.90 -1.08 -15.89
CA VAL A 173 -13.78 -0.26 -16.41
C VAL A 173 -12.54 -1.11 -16.64
N TYR A 174 -12.35 -2.11 -15.79
CA TYR A 174 -11.20 -3.03 -15.85
C TYR A 174 -11.66 -4.44 -16.16
N ARG A 175 -10.91 -5.14 -17.05
CA ARG A 175 -11.13 -6.58 -17.27
C ARG A 175 -10.88 -7.35 -15.96
N ARG A 176 -11.40 -8.56 -15.86
CA ARG A 176 -11.06 -9.47 -14.75
C ARG A 176 -9.61 -9.89 -14.84
N PHE A 177 -8.95 -9.99 -13.68
CA PHE A 177 -7.58 -10.48 -13.55
C PHE A 177 -7.38 -11.07 -12.16
N THR A 178 -6.37 -11.92 -12.00
CA THR A 178 -5.94 -12.39 -10.69
C THR A 178 -4.90 -11.45 -10.07
N PHE A 179 -4.75 -11.46 -8.75
CA PHE A 179 -3.68 -10.71 -8.12
C PHE A 179 -2.30 -11.16 -8.62
N ARG A 180 -2.13 -12.44 -8.95
CA ARG A 180 -0.92 -12.99 -9.57
C ARG A 180 -0.62 -12.32 -10.90
N GLU A 181 -1.59 -12.25 -11.83
CA GLU A 181 -1.43 -11.56 -13.11
C GLU A 181 -1.04 -10.10 -12.91
N PHE A 182 -1.70 -9.40 -11.98
CA PHE A 182 -1.37 -8.01 -11.67
C PHE A 182 0.09 -7.85 -11.21
N ARG A 183 0.54 -8.70 -10.27
CA ARG A 183 1.91 -8.69 -9.76
C ARG A 183 2.94 -8.99 -10.85
N GLN A 184 2.67 -9.97 -11.69
CA GLN A 184 3.54 -10.31 -12.83
C GLN A 184 3.65 -9.14 -13.81
N GLN A 185 2.52 -8.52 -14.17
CA GLN A 185 2.50 -7.36 -15.06
C GLN A 185 3.28 -6.18 -14.47
N VAL A 186 3.15 -5.91 -13.16
CA VAL A 186 3.93 -4.87 -12.49
C VAL A 186 5.43 -5.18 -12.54
N GLN A 187 5.84 -6.44 -12.35
CA GLN A 187 7.25 -6.83 -12.46
C GLN A 187 7.79 -6.65 -13.88
N GLU A 188 7.00 -7.01 -14.89
CA GLU A 188 7.35 -6.79 -16.30
C GLU A 188 7.45 -5.31 -16.64
N ASP A 189 6.50 -4.49 -16.18
CA ASP A 189 6.54 -3.05 -16.36
C ASP A 189 7.83 -2.44 -15.78
N VAL A 190 8.16 -2.78 -14.54
CA VAL A 190 9.38 -2.29 -13.86
C VAL A 190 10.64 -2.77 -14.58
N LYS A 191 10.68 -4.02 -15.03
CA LYS A 191 11.82 -4.57 -15.79
C LYS A 191 12.03 -3.85 -17.12
N ASN A 192 10.94 -3.52 -17.84
CA ASN A 192 11.01 -3.00 -19.19
C ASN A 192 11.10 -1.47 -19.22
N PHE A 193 10.48 -0.76 -18.28
CA PHE A 193 10.35 0.70 -18.29
C PHE A 193 11.00 1.38 -17.07
N GLY A 194 11.40 0.62 -16.04
CA GLY A 194 11.92 1.18 -14.78
C GLY A 194 10.85 1.67 -13.82
N TYR A 195 9.57 1.59 -14.17
CA TYR A 195 8.45 2.01 -13.33
C TYR A 195 7.20 1.14 -13.58
N LYS A 196 6.27 1.17 -12.65
CA LYS A 196 4.98 0.49 -12.72
C LYS A 196 3.99 1.27 -13.59
N VAL A 197 3.43 0.64 -14.62
CA VAL A 197 2.26 1.14 -15.37
C VAL A 197 0.96 0.82 -14.59
N GLY A 198 0.81 -0.41 -14.12
CA GLY A 198 -0.27 -0.83 -13.24
C GLY A 198 -1.62 -0.97 -13.92
N LEU A 199 -2.70 -0.44 -13.30
CA LEU A 199 -4.08 -0.61 -13.76
C LEU A 199 -4.39 -0.22 -15.22
N PRO A 200 -3.73 0.75 -15.85
CA PRO A 200 -3.92 1.01 -17.30
C PRO A 200 -3.74 -0.23 -18.19
N ARG A 201 -2.95 -1.25 -17.78
CA ARG A 201 -2.80 -2.53 -18.49
C ARG A 201 -4.06 -3.40 -18.48
N PHE A 202 -4.98 -3.11 -17.60
CA PHE A 202 -6.19 -3.92 -17.36
C PHE A 202 -7.48 -3.20 -17.75
N LEU A 203 -7.39 -2.03 -18.38
CA LEU A 203 -8.57 -1.35 -18.91
C LEU A 203 -9.28 -2.22 -19.95
N VAL A 204 -10.62 -2.21 -19.91
CA VAL A 204 -11.44 -2.76 -20.99
C VAL A 204 -11.24 -1.86 -22.21
N SER A 205 -10.87 -2.44 -23.35
CA SER A 205 -10.77 -1.70 -24.61
C SER A 205 -12.13 -1.10 -24.96
N SER A 206 -12.21 0.19 -25.12
CA SER A 206 -13.38 0.82 -25.74
C SER A 206 -13.43 0.36 -27.18
N HIS A 207 -14.47 -0.40 -27.53
CA HIS A 207 -14.81 -0.70 -28.92
C HIS A 207 -15.44 0.51 -29.60
#